data_b11f5ffeefbbfc94d102def09b70d7a7
#
_entry.id   b11f5ffeefbbfc94d102def09b70d7a7
#
_cell.length_a   1.000
_cell.length_b   1.000
_cell.length_c   1.000
_cell.angle_alpha   90.00
_cell.angle_beta   90.00
_cell.angle_gamma   90.00
#
_symmetry.space_group_name_H-M   'P 1'
#
loop_
_entity.id
_entity.type
_entity.pdbx_description
1 polymer ?
#
loop_
_entity_poly.entity_id
_entity_poly.type
_entity_poly.pdbx_seq_one_letter_code
_entity_poly.pdbx_strand_id
1 'polypeptide(L)'
;MEFKAAVFTAAVLAVLLCSPASAQKSPPAPRYVDLAALLDVAGPFHTFLGYLQKTKVIETFQAQANKTDEGITIFVPKDSAFAALKKSTFSNLTSDQLKTLLLYHAFPKYYPLAQFRNLSSLNPVNTFAGSPYTLNLTDDMGSISVESMWSKPKISSSVYATKPIAVYSINKVLLPMQLFSKDPPLAPAPAPAPESGASDIAPSPGSAKAGAGNGKADSTSAGHVGAANCLGLLAAAAGGLMLLW
;
A
#
# COMPACT_ATOMS: atom_id res chain seq x y z
N MET A 1 -50.94 40.23 -42.07
CA MET A 1 -50.00 40.60 -40.97
C MET A 1 -50.14 39.70 -39.75
N GLU A 2 -51.08 38.77 -39.68
CA GLU A 2 -51.30 37.94 -38.49
C GLU A 2 -50.39 36.72 -38.37
N PHE A 3 -49.84 36.20 -39.44
CA PHE A 3 -48.98 35.04 -39.41
C PHE A 3 -47.60 35.27 -38.74
N LYS A 4 -47.09 36.52 -38.79
CA LYS A 4 -45.82 36.85 -38.17
C LYS A 4 -45.93 36.99 -36.63
N ALA A 5 -47.06 37.37 -36.10
CA ALA A 5 -47.29 37.48 -34.67
C ALA A 5 -47.42 36.14 -34.00
N ALA A 6 -48.06 35.15 -34.65
CA ALA A 6 -48.21 33.79 -34.09
C ALA A 6 -46.88 33.03 -34.00
N VAL A 7 -45.94 33.25 -34.94
CA VAL A 7 -44.62 32.61 -34.89
C VAL A 7 -43.76 33.19 -33.76
N PHE A 8 -43.84 34.49 -33.49
CA PHE A 8 -43.10 35.14 -32.41
C PHE A 8 -43.56 34.71 -31.02
N THR A 9 -44.91 34.53 -30.85
CA THR A 9 -45.43 34.08 -29.58
C THR A 9 -45.08 32.63 -29.29
N ALA A 10 -45.05 31.77 -30.31
CA ALA A 10 -44.62 30.37 -30.12
C ALA A 10 -43.11 30.25 -29.79
N ALA A 11 -42.27 31.09 -30.38
CA ALA A 11 -40.83 31.10 -30.10
C ALA A 11 -40.52 31.62 -28.70
N VAL A 12 -41.24 32.60 -28.18
CA VAL A 12 -41.05 33.13 -26.82
C VAL A 12 -41.51 32.12 -25.76
N LEU A 13 -42.59 31.37 -26.04
CA LEU A 13 -43.10 30.34 -25.11
C LEU A 13 -42.16 29.13 -25.01
N ALA A 14 -41.48 28.77 -26.10
CA ALA A 14 -40.51 27.68 -26.10
C ALA A 14 -39.23 28.00 -25.28
N VAL A 15 -38.82 29.27 -25.23
CA VAL A 15 -37.64 29.70 -24.46
C VAL A 15 -37.93 29.73 -22.96
N LEU A 16 -39.16 29.96 -22.53
CA LEU A 16 -39.57 29.95 -21.12
C LEU A 16 -39.67 28.57 -20.50
N LEU A 17 -39.73 27.49 -21.30
CA LEU A 17 -39.79 26.11 -20.83
C LEU A 17 -38.44 25.44 -20.69
N CYS A 18 -37.36 26.06 -21.17
CA CYS A 18 -35.99 25.63 -20.91
C CYS A 18 -35.46 26.25 -19.61
N SER A 19 -36.11 25.93 -18.48
CA SER A 19 -35.49 26.16 -17.19
C SER A 19 -34.31 25.21 -17.08
N PRO A 20 -33.04 25.71 -16.89
CA PRO A 20 -31.93 24.83 -16.56
C PRO A 20 -32.34 24.13 -15.27
N ALA A 21 -32.46 22.82 -15.32
CA ALA A 21 -32.53 22.01 -14.12
C ALA A 21 -31.29 22.30 -13.30
N SER A 22 -31.39 23.22 -12.34
CA SER A 22 -30.36 23.42 -11.33
C SER A 22 -30.18 22.09 -10.67
N ALA A 23 -29.08 21.40 -11.02
CA ALA A 23 -28.66 20.21 -10.34
C ALA A 23 -28.54 20.57 -8.87
N GLN A 24 -29.56 20.25 -8.11
CA GLN A 24 -29.62 20.43 -6.67
C GLN A 24 -28.51 19.56 -6.10
N LYS A 25 -27.38 20.20 -5.79
CA LYS A 25 -26.28 19.55 -5.10
C LYS A 25 -26.88 19.02 -3.80
N SER A 26 -27.10 17.70 -3.74
CA SER A 26 -27.59 17.04 -2.53
C SER A 26 -26.78 17.54 -1.34
N PRO A 27 -27.44 17.87 -0.20
CA PRO A 27 -26.72 18.22 1.01
C PRO A 27 -25.65 17.16 1.27
N PRO A 28 -24.42 17.53 1.58
CA PRO A 28 -23.39 16.55 1.90
C PRO A 28 -23.93 15.71 3.06
N ALA A 29 -23.94 14.38 2.88
CA ALA A 29 -24.29 13.44 3.94
C ALA A 29 -23.49 13.79 5.21
N PRO A 30 -24.07 13.65 6.40
CA PRO A 30 -23.36 13.94 7.64
C PRO A 30 -22.05 13.14 7.63
N ARG A 31 -20.94 13.88 7.67
CA ARG A 31 -19.57 13.34 7.45
C ARG A 31 -19.02 12.68 8.70
N TYR A 32 -19.88 12.17 9.58
CA TYR A 32 -19.41 11.44 10.74
C TYR A 32 -19.04 10.01 10.33
N VAL A 33 -17.75 9.70 10.40
CA VAL A 33 -17.23 8.36 10.17
C VAL A 33 -16.66 7.85 11.50
N ASP A 34 -17.14 6.71 11.96
CA ASP A 34 -16.56 6.02 13.11
C ASP A 34 -15.34 5.22 12.64
N LEU A 35 -14.16 5.73 12.99
CA LEU A 35 -12.89 5.15 12.58
C LEU A 35 -12.63 3.81 13.28
N ALA A 36 -13.10 3.64 14.53
CA ALA A 36 -12.92 2.39 15.25
C ALA A 36 -13.74 1.27 14.61
N ALA A 37 -15.02 1.51 14.35
CA ALA A 37 -15.89 0.55 13.67
C ALA A 37 -15.38 0.24 12.25
N LEU A 38 -14.89 1.25 11.53
CA LEU A 38 -14.32 1.07 10.21
C LEU A 38 -13.11 0.13 10.25
N LEU A 39 -12.16 0.33 11.16
CA LEU A 39 -10.96 -0.50 11.25
C LEU A 39 -11.26 -1.92 11.75
N ASP A 40 -12.25 -2.08 12.61
CA ASP A 40 -12.66 -3.38 13.14
C ASP A 40 -13.22 -4.29 12.04
N VAL A 41 -14.05 -3.73 11.16
CA VAL A 41 -14.69 -4.48 10.07
C VAL A 41 -13.80 -4.63 8.84
N ALA A 42 -12.86 -3.70 8.62
CA ALA A 42 -12.15 -3.55 7.34
C ALA A 42 -11.05 -4.59 7.09
N GLY A 43 -10.60 -5.33 8.10
CA GLY A 43 -9.55 -6.34 7.89
C GLY A 43 -8.71 -6.64 9.13
N PRO A 44 -7.55 -7.31 8.97
CA PRO A 44 -6.70 -7.74 10.07
C PRO A 44 -5.87 -6.58 10.64
N PHE A 45 -6.55 -5.64 11.30
CA PHE A 45 -5.96 -4.42 11.87
C PHE A 45 -6.16 -4.31 13.39
N HIS A 46 -6.51 -5.42 14.04
CA HIS A 46 -6.87 -5.45 15.45
C HIS A 46 -5.73 -5.00 16.37
N THR A 47 -4.49 -5.37 16.04
CA THR A 47 -3.31 -4.95 16.82
C THR A 47 -3.13 -3.43 16.78
N PHE A 48 -3.23 -2.84 15.60
CA PHE A 48 -3.13 -1.38 15.43
C PHE A 48 -4.26 -0.66 16.14
N LEU A 49 -5.49 -1.11 15.96
CA LEU A 49 -6.68 -0.57 16.61
C LEU A 49 -6.56 -0.64 18.15
N GLY A 50 -6.09 -1.77 18.68
CA GLY A 50 -5.85 -1.93 20.12
C GLY A 50 -4.85 -0.92 20.67
N TYR A 51 -3.76 -0.64 19.94
CA TYR A 51 -2.82 0.40 20.34
C TYR A 51 -3.43 1.81 20.23
N LEU A 52 -4.20 2.13 19.19
CA LEU A 52 -4.89 3.41 19.05
C LEU A 52 -5.85 3.67 20.21
N GLN A 53 -6.60 2.66 20.62
CA GLN A 53 -7.53 2.74 21.76
C GLN A 53 -6.79 2.90 23.08
N LYS A 54 -5.77 2.08 23.34
CA LYS A 54 -4.95 2.12 24.56
C LYS A 54 -4.30 3.49 24.77
N THR A 55 -3.83 4.14 23.70
CA THR A 55 -3.17 5.44 23.76
C THR A 55 -4.11 6.62 23.55
N LYS A 56 -5.41 6.37 23.33
CA LYS A 56 -6.44 7.38 22.98
C LYS A 56 -6.15 8.18 21.71
N VAL A 57 -5.22 7.71 20.87
CA VAL A 57 -4.93 8.35 19.58
C VAL A 57 -6.12 8.25 18.63
N ILE A 58 -6.95 7.22 18.80
CA ILE A 58 -8.19 7.06 18.02
C ILE A 58 -9.10 8.29 18.12
N GLU A 59 -9.22 8.89 19.31
CA GLU A 59 -10.02 10.09 19.53
C GLU A 59 -9.44 11.31 18.79
N THR A 60 -8.10 11.41 18.76
CA THR A 60 -7.39 12.47 18.01
C THR A 60 -7.64 12.34 16.51
N PHE A 61 -7.53 11.14 15.97
CA PHE A 61 -7.79 10.87 14.56
C PHE A 61 -9.26 11.08 14.20
N GLN A 62 -10.16 10.65 15.06
CA GLN A 62 -11.60 10.86 14.93
C GLN A 62 -11.95 12.36 14.93
N ALA A 63 -11.31 13.13 15.82
CA ALA A 63 -11.50 14.58 15.87
C ALA A 63 -10.99 15.27 14.59
N GLN A 64 -9.82 14.88 14.09
CA GLN A 64 -9.27 15.41 12.85
C GLN A 64 -10.19 15.11 11.66
N ALA A 65 -10.68 13.88 11.58
CA ALA A 65 -11.55 13.45 10.51
C ALA A 65 -12.90 14.19 10.47
N ASN A 66 -13.52 14.37 11.64
CA ASN A 66 -14.90 14.86 11.70
C ASN A 66 -15.03 16.36 12.00
N LYS A 67 -14.00 16.98 12.59
CA LYS A 67 -14.04 18.38 13.02
C LYS A 67 -13.28 19.33 12.11
N THR A 68 -12.49 18.81 11.15
CA THR A 68 -11.71 19.64 10.23
C THR A 68 -12.09 19.38 8.78
N ASP A 69 -11.94 20.38 7.93
CA ASP A 69 -12.14 20.25 6.48
C ASP A 69 -10.94 19.61 5.78
N GLU A 70 -9.78 19.58 6.47
CA GLU A 70 -8.55 18.99 5.95
C GLU A 70 -8.65 17.46 5.83
N GLY A 71 -9.35 16.83 6.78
CA GLY A 71 -9.47 15.38 6.84
C GLY A 71 -8.21 14.70 7.36
N ILE A 72 -8.08 13.40 7.11
CA ILE A 72 -6.97 12.58 7.59
C ILE A 72 -6.65 11.46 6.61
N THR A 73 -5.36 11.11 6.51
CA THR A 73 -4.89 9.90 5.82
C THR A 73 -4.16 9.02 6.81
N ILE A 74 -4.54 7.75 6.92
CA ILE A 74 -3.99 6.81 7.91
C ILE A 74 -3.39 5.62 7.18
N PHE A 75 -2.15 5.29 7.51
CA PHE A 75 -1.45 4.08 7.07
C PHE A 75 -1.59 3.01 8.14
N VAL A 76 -2.35 1.97 7.85
CA VAL A 76 -2.68 0.93 8.82
C VAL A 76 -1.88 -0.33 8.54
N PRO A 77 -0.93 -0.70 9.42
CA PRO A 77 -0.21 -1.96 9.31
C PRO A 77 -1.12 -3.14 9.59
N LYS A 78 -1.00 -4.20 8.79
CA LYS A 78 -1.69 -5.47 9.06
C LYS A 78 -1.15 -6.11 10.34
N ASP A 79 -1.92 -6.97 10.97
CA ASP A 79 -1.48 -7.71 12.17
C ASP A 79 -0.21 -8.54 11.91
N SER A 80 -0.04 -9.07 10.69
CA SER A 80 1.18 -9.75 10.25
C SER A 80 2.42 -8.85 10.26
N ALA A 81 2.27 -7.54 10.02
CA ALA A 81 3.37 -6.60 10.06
C ALA A 81 3.91 -6.39 11.50
N PHE A 82 3.03 -6.49 12.50
CA PHE A 82 3.41 -6.48 13.90
C PHE A 82 4.05 -7.80 14.34
N ALA A 83 3.54 -8.92 13.83
CA ALA A 83 4.10 -10.25 14.10
C ALA A 83 5.54 -10.41 13.58
N ALA A 84 5.89 -9.69 12.51
CA ALA A 84 7.24 -9.67 11.95
C ALA A 84 8.28 -8.93 12.83
N LEU A 85 7.84 -8.19 13.84
CA LEU A 85 8.70 -7.47 14.78
C LEU A 85 8.78 -8.22 16.12
N LYS A 86 9.91 -8.08 16.81
CA LYS A 86 10.02 -8.62 18.18
C LYS A 86 9.00 -7.92 19.09
N LYS A 87 8.34 -8.68 19.95
CA LYS A 87 7.41 -8.13 20.95
C LYS A 87 8.05 -7.06 21.82
N SER A 88 9.34 -7.19 22.14
CA SER A 88 10.12 -6.21 22.89
C SER A 88 10.23 -4.86 22.20
N THR A 89 10.08 -4.77 20.88
CA THR A 89 10.15 -3.49 20.14
C THR A 89 9.07 -2.52 20.62
N PHE A 90 7.88 -3.02 20.92
CA PHE A 90 6.76 -2.19 21.41
C PHE A 90 6.68 -2.13 22.93
N SER A 91 7.07 -3.22 23.64
CA SER A 91 7.01 -3.24 25.12
C SER A 91 8.08 -2.35 25.75
N ASN A 92 9.16 -2.03 25.06
CA ASN A 92 10.20 -1.12 25.52
C ASN A 92 9.88 0.36 25.29
N LEU A 93 8.80 0.67 24.56
CA LEU A 93 8.36 2.05 24.33
C LEU A 93 7.56 2.57 25.54
N THR A 94 7.83 3.81 25.90
CA THR A 94 6.96 4.53 26.84
C THR A 94 5.59 4.80 26.20
N SER A 95 4.59 5.14 27.00
CA SER A 95 3.26 5.49 26.48
C SER A 95 3.31 6.66 25.49
N ASP A 96 4.16 7.65 25.74
CA ASP A 96 4.31 8.81 24.86
C ASP A 96 5.04 8.46 23.56
N GLN A 97 6.06 7.60 23.62
CA GLN A 97 6.74 7.08 22.44
C GLN A 97 5.79 6.23 21.57
N LEU A 98 4.98 5.39 22.20
CA LEU A 98 3.96 4.61 21.50
C LEU A 98 2.91 5.52 20.85
N LYS A 99 2.46 6.55 21.56
CA LYS A 99 1.55 7.56 21.02
C LYS A 99 2.15 8.28 19.80
N THR A 100 3.41 8.72 19.91
CA THR A 100 4.14 9.35 18.80
C THR A 100 4.29 8.40 17.60
N LEU A 101 4.60 7.13 17.85
CA LEU A 101 4.66 6.10 16.82
C LEU A 101 3.34 5.96 16.07
N LEU A 102 2.22 5.96 16.77
CA LEU A 102 0.90 5.86 16.15
C LEU A 102 0.54 7.13 15.35
N LEU A 103 0.85 8.31 15.88
CA LEU A 103 0.70 9.58 15.17
C LEU A 103 1.58 9.66 13.91
N TYR A 104 2.73 8.99 13.92
CA TYR A 104 3.61 8.88 12.75
C TYR A 104 2.98 8.11 11.58
N HIS A 105 1.98 7.28 11.83
CA HIS A 105 1.24 6.54 10.82
C HIS A 105 0.11 7.35 10.16
N ALA A 106 0.00 8.64 10.41
CA ALA A 106 -1.06 9.45 9.83
C ALA A 106 -0.54 10.78 9.28
N PHE A 107 -1.17 11.25 8.20
CA PHE A 107 -1.04 12.62 7.72
C PHE A 107 -2.25 13.43 8.19
N PRO A 108 -2.03 14.70 8.63
CA PRO A 108 -3.10 15.58 9.09
C PRO A 108 -3.95 16.15 7.94
N LYS A 109 -4.03 15.44 6.82
CA LYS A 109 -4.74 15.83 5.61
C LYS A 109 -5.23 14.62 4.83
N TYR A 110 -6.37 14.78 4.17
CA TYR A 110 -6.89 13.76 3.26
C TYR A 110 -6.14 13.75 1.94
N TYR A 111 -5.54 12.62 1.60
CA TYR A 111 -4.88 12.39 0.32
C TYR A 111 -5.48 11.15 -0.36
N PRO A 112 -6.21 11.30 -1.47
CA PRO A 112 -6.61 10.16 -2.30
C PRO A 112 -5.39 9.56 -2.98
N LEU A 113 -5.46 8.27 -3.31
CA LEU A 113 -4.33 7.52 -3.89
C LEU A 113 -3.74 8.19 -5.14
N ALA A 114 -4.59 8.81 -5.96
CA ALA A 114 -4.15 9.51 -7.17
C ALA A 114 -3.22 10.70 -6.91
N GLN A 115 -3.25 11.29 -5.71
CA GLN A 115 -2.38 12.42 -5.36
C GLN A 115 -1.00 12.01 -4.85
N PHE A 116 -0.77 10.72 -4.56
CA PHE A 116 0.51 10.27 -4.00
C PHE A 116 1.70 10.50 -4.94
N ARG A 117 1.47 10.44 -6.26
CA ARG A 117 2.50 10.81 -7.24
C ARG A 117 2.93 12.28 -7.09
N ASN A 118 1.99 13.18 -6.96
CA ASN A 118 2.30 14.60 -6.74
C ASN A 118 2.91 14.83 -5.36
N LEU A 119 2.43 14.07 -4.35
CA LEU A 119 2.93 14.17 -2.98
C LEU A 119 4.38 13.68 -2.86
N SER A 120 4.80 12.70 -3.67
CA SER A 120 6.18 12.23 -3.72
C SER A 120 7.17 13.30 -4.20
N SER A 121 6.72 14.30 -4.95
CA SER A 121 7.53 15.45 -5.35
C SER A 121 7.71 16.49 -4.24
N LEU A 122 6.91 16.39 -3.18
CA LEU A 122 6.92 17.31 -2.03
C LEU A 122 7.61 16.72 -0.80
N ASN A 123 8.35 15.63 -0.96
CA ASN A 123 9.09 15.01 0.12
C ASN A 123 10.10 15.97 0.79
N PRO A 124 10.29 15.88 2.10
CA PRO A 124 9.61 15.01 3.07
C PRO A 124 8.23 15.54 3.50
N VAL A 125 7.27 14.64 3.72
CA VAL A 125 5.91 14.99 4.13
C VAL A 125 5.77 14.88 5.64
N ASN A 126 5.22 15.92 6.27
CA ASN A 126 4.98 15.93 7.71
C ASN A 126 3.87 14.96 8.10
N THR A 127 4.11 14.18 9.15
CA THR A 127 3.10 13.31 9.76
C THR A 127 2.32 14.04 10.85
N PHE A 128 1.32 13.37 11.39
CA PHE A 128 0.55 13.88 12.54
C PHE A 128 1.40 13.99 13.83
N ALA A 129 2.54 13.30 13.88
CA ALA A 129 3.51 13.42 14.98
C ALA A 129 4.28 14.75 14.94
N GLY A 130 4.17 15.51 13.85
CA GLY A 130 4.88 16.80 13.68
C GLY A 130 6.36 16.64 13.35
N SER A 131 7.09 17.75 13.25
CA SER A 131 8.54 17.74 13.04
C SER A 131 9.27 17.23 14.31
N PRO A 132 10.30 16.36 14.19
CA PRO A 132 11.00 15.93 12.98
C PRO A 132 10.46 14.63 12.34
N TYR A 133 9.25 14.21 12.65
CA TYR A 133 8.66 12.94 12.22
C TYR A 133 8.05 13.08 10.82
N THR A 134 8.86 12.91 9.79
CA THR A 134 8.46 13.00 8.39
C THR A 134 8.54 11.66 7.69
N LEU A 135 7.78 11.51 6.61
CA LEU A 135 7.80 10.33 5.72
C LEU A 135 8.14 10.76 4.30
N ASN A 136 8.85 9.90 3.60
CA ASN A 136 9.04 10.03 2.17
C ASN A 136 8.10 9.09 1.42
N LEU A 137 7.56 9.57 0.32
CA LEU A 137 6.70 8.80 -0.55
C LEU A 137 7.41 8.54 -1.87
N THR A 138 7.31 7.32 -2.37
CA THR A 138 7.85 6.95 -3.68
C THR A 138 6.74 6.29 -4.48
N ASP A 139 6.58 6.72 -5.72
CA ASP A 139 5.72 6.07 -6.71
C ASP A 139 6.61 5.38 -7.74
N ASP A 140 6.64 4.07 -7.68
CA ASP A 140 7.36 3.23 -8.63
C ASP A 140 6.35 2.49 -9.51
N MET A 141 6.11 3.04 -10.72
CA MET A 141 5.16 2.53 -11.72
C MET A 141 3.77 2.17 -11.13
N GLY A 142 3.25 3.02 -10.26
CA GLY A 142 1.95 2.82 -9.60
C GLY A 142 2.03 2.00 -8.31
N SER A 143 3.19 1.51 -7.92
CA SER A 143 3.44 0.92 -6.60
C SER A 143 3.91 2.00 -5.64
N ILE A 144 3.03 2.41 -4.74
CA ILE A 144 3.33 3.46 -3.78
C ILE A 144 3.99 2.86 -2.55
N SER A 145 5.17 3.37 -2.21
CA SER A 145 5.88 3.04 -0.98
C SER A 145 5.91 4.26 -0.06
N VAL A 146 5.74 4.01 1.22
CA VAL A 146 5.87 5.01 2.28
C VAL A 146 7.15 4.71 3.04
N GLU A 147 8.12 5.61 2.98
CA GLU A 147 9.45 5.35 3.52
C GLU A 147 9.63 6.08 4.84
N SER A 148 9.92 5.32 5.88
CA SER A 148 10.59 5.78 7.08
C SER A 148 12.09 5.45 6.96
N MET A 149 12.92 5.98 7.86
CA MET A 149 14.37 5.69 7.82
C MET A 149 14.69 4.19 7.98
N TRP A 150 13.85 3.43 8.71
CA TRP A 150 14.07 2.02 9.01
C TRP A 150 13.20 1.06 8.21
N SER A 151 12.14 1.53 7.61
CA SER A 151 11.24 0.66 6.86
C SER A 151 10.71 1.35 5.61
N LYS A 152 10.50 0.55 4.56
CA LYS A 152 9.90 0.97 3.31
C LYS A 152 8.66 0.10 3.04
N PRO A 153 7.56 0.32 3.78
CA PRO A 153 6.33 -0.39 3.49
C PRO A 153 5.70 0.05 2.18
N LYS A 154 5.08 -0.91 1.50
CA LYS A 154 4.25 -0.65 0.34
C LYS A 154 2.78 -0.56 0.75
N ILE A 155 2.04 0.30 0.08
CA ILE A 155 0.59 0.32 0.20
C ILE A 155 0.06 -0.96 -0.46
N SER A 156 -0.59 -1.80 0.34
CA SER A 156 -1.13 -3.09 -0.12
C SER A 156 -2.53 -2.92 -0.72
N SER A 157 -3.35 -2.07 -0.13
CA SER A 157 -4.71 -1.80 -0.58
C SER A 157 -5.24 -0.49 -0.02
N SER A 158 -6.19 0.09 -0.74
CA SER A 158 -7.03 1.16 -0.21
C SER A 158 -8.20 0.51 0.53
N VAL A 159 -8.26 0.73 1.83
CA VAL A 159 -9.31 0.19 2.70
C VAL A 159 -10.55 1.08 2.65
N TYR A 160 -10.32 2.39 2.76
CA TYR A 160 -11.36 3.41 2.66
C TYR A 160 -10.75 4.70 2.09
N ALA A 161 -11.40 5.35 1.14
CA ALA A 161 -10.87 6.54 0.50
C ALA A 161 -12.00 7.50 0.10
N THR A 162 -12.82 7.88 1.07
CA THR A 162 -13.87 8.88 0.88
C THR A 162 -13.65 10.03 1.85
N LYS A 163 -13.54 11.26 1.31
CA LYS A 163 -13.34 12.45 2.16
C LYS A 163 -14.38 12.49 3.30
N PRO A 164 -13.97 12.70 4.54
CA PRO A 164 -12.69 13.26 4.98
C PRO A 164 -11.61 12.23 5.37
N ILE A 165 -11.81 10.94 5.22
CA ILE A 165 -10.89 9.89 5.68
C ILE A 165 -10.34 9.10 4.50
N ALA A 166 -9.01 8.89 4.49
CA ALA A 166 -8.36 7.89 3.67
C ALA A 166 -7.62 6.89 4.56
N VAL A 167 -7.87 5.60 4.38
CA VAL A 167 -7.22 4.50 5.09
C VAL A 167 -6.53 3.59 4.09
N TYR A 168 -5.23 3.45 4.23
CA TYR A 168 -4.39 2.61 3.38
C TYR A 168 -3.72 1.52 4.19
N SER A 169 -3.88 0.29 3.75
CA SER A 169 -3.20 -0.86 4.34
C SER A 169 -1.75 -0.92 3.90
N ILE A 170 -0.84 -1.12 4.85
CA ILE A 170 0.60 -1.28 4.60
C ILE A 170 1.10 -2.63 5.13
N ASN A 171 2.17 -3.13 4.49
CA ASN A 171 2.72 -4.47 4.78
C ASN A 171 3.80 -4.50 5.87
N LYS A 172 4.25 -3.35 6.35
CA LYS A 172 5.23 -3.21 7.44
C LYS A 172 4.83 -2.03 8.33
N VAL A 173 5.28 -2.05 9.58
CA VAL A 173 5.12 -0.92 10.51
C VAL A 173 6.08 0.19 10.14
N LEU A 174 5.63 1.43 10.19
CA LEU A 174 6.47 2.62 10.03
C LEU A 174 7.24 2.88 11.33
N LEU A 175 8.55 2.86 11.26
CA LEU A 175 9.43 3.00 12.42
C LEU A 175 10.28 4.26 12.25
N PRO A 176 10.03 5.32 13.03
CA PRO A 176 10.82 6.54 12.96
C PRO A 176 12.18 6.35 13.63
N MET A 177 13.24 6.86 12.99
CA MET A 177 14.61 6.80 13.51
C MET A 177 14.74 7.48 14.89
N GLN A 178 13.94 8.50 15.13
CA GLN A 178 13.97 9.27 16.39
C GLN A 178 13.56 8.47 17.63
N LEU A 179 12.75 7.42 17.44
CA LEU A 179 12.36 6.52 18.53
C LEU A 179 13.29 5.31 18.65
N PHE A 180 13.96 4.95 17.56
CA PHE A 180 14.85 3.79 17.49
C PHE A 180 16.25 4.27 17.11
N SER A 181 17.16 4.33 18.07
CA SER A 181 18.57 4.74 17.83
C SER A 181 19.38 3.69 17.08
N LYS A 182 18.88 2.47 16.99
CA LYS A 182 19.43 1.33 16.26
C LYS A 182 18.32 0.65 15.46
N ASP A 183 18.68 -0.13 14.44
CA ASP A 183 17.74 -0.94 13.70
C ASP A 183 16.81 -1.72 14.63
N PRO A 184 15.49 -1.62 14.46
CA PRO A 184 14.54 -2.38 15.29
C PRO A 184 14.81 -3.87 15.08
N PRO A 185 14.95 -4.65 16.17
CA PRO A 185 15.24 -6.07 16.04
C PRO A 185 14.06 -6.78 15.36
N LEU A 186 14.35 -7.42 14.25
CA LEU A 186 13.40 -8.30 13.56
C LEU A 186 13.19 -9.58 14.38
N ALA A 187 12.02 -10.18 14.26
CA ALA A 187 11.76 -11.50 14.82
C ALA A 187 12.71 -12.52 14.19
N PRO A 188 13.22 -13.51 14.96
CA PRO A 188 14.00 -14.59 14.40
C PRO A 188 13.24 -15.26 13.26
N ALA A 189 13.93 -15.58 12.17
CA ALA A 189 13.36 -16.39 11.10
C ALA A 189 12.86 -17.73 11.70
N PRO A 190 11.76 -18.31 11.24
CA PRO A 190 11.37 -19.66 11.61
C PRO A 190 12.55 -20.58 11.40
N ALA A 191 12.88 -21.41 12.41
CA ALA A 191 13.93 -22.40 12.27
C ALA A 191 13.65 -23.26 11.03
N PRO A 192 14.67 -23.57 10.20
CA PRO A 192 14.47 -24.53 9.12
C PRO A 192 13.93 -25.82 9.71
N ALA A 193 12.93 -26.40 9.03
CA ALA A 193 12.36 -27.69 9.43
C ALA A 193 13.51 -28.70 9.56
N PRO A 194 13.52 -29.58 10.59
CA PRO A 194 14.53 -30.60 10.72
C PRO A 194 14.49 -31.44 9.45
N GLU A 195 15.59 -31.46 8.71
CA GLU A 195 15.79 -32.39 7.61
C GLU A 195 15.67 -33.78 8.19
N SER A 196 14.70 -34.55 7.69
CA SER A 196 14.51 -35.96 8.03
C SER A 196 15.81 -36.70 7.75
N GLY A 197 16.45 -37.18 8.83
CA GLY A 197 17.78 -37.77 8.78
C GLY A 197 17.97 -38.79 7.68
N ALA A 198 18.97 -38.55 6.89
CA ALA A 198 19.56 -39.60 6.06
C ALA A 198 20.18 -40.64 6.99
N SER A 199 19.71 -41.86 6.87
CA SER A 199 20.16 -43.03 7.60
C SER A 199 21.67 -43.21 7.46
N ASP A 200 22.36 -43.24 8.57
CA ASP A 200 23.74 -43.73 8.70
C ASP A 200 23.84 -45.16 8.19
N ILE A 201 24.51 -45.35 7.05
CA ILE A 201 25.08 -46.62 6.68
C ILE A 201 26.55 -46.57 7.03
N ALA A 202 26.89 -47.23 8.12
CA ALA A 202 28.26 -47.43 8.56
C ALA A 202 29.05 -48.22 7.52
N PRO A 203 30.27 -47.85 7.18
CA PRO A 203 31.16 -48.69 6.41
C PRO A 203 31.92 -49.67 7.32
N SER A 204 31.75 -50.96 7.04
CA SER A 204 32.59 -52.00 7.59
C SER A 204 33.97 -52.00 6.96
N PRO A 205 35.04 -52.26 7.71
CA PRO A 205 36.42 -52.24 7.19
C PRO A 205 36.84 -53.62 6.61
N GLY A 206 37.28 -53.64 5.38
CA GLY A 206 37.82 -54.86 4.73
C GLY A 206 38.87 -54.55 3.68
N SER A 207 40.11 -54.68 4.13
CA SER A 207 41.33 -55.18 3.42
C SER A 207 41.60 -54.91 1.95
N ALA A 208 42.67 -54.16 1.73
CA ALA A 208 43.85 -54.40 0.88
C ALA A 208 43.72 -55.14 -0.48
N LYS A 209 44.12 -54.56 -1.59
CA LYS A 209 45.43 -54.85 -2.24
C LYS A 209 45.52 -54.28 -3.65
N ALA A 210 46.58 -53.58 -3.86
CA ALA A 210 47.39 -53.31 -5.05
C ALA A 210 46.88 -53.73 -6.45
N GLY A 211 47.06 -52.85 -7.40
CA GLY A 211 47.07 -53.11 -8.82
C GLY A 211 47.29 -51.87 -9.67
N ALA A 212 48.48 -51.68 -10.13
CA ALA A 212 48.90 -50.67 -11.07
C ALA A 212 48.22 -50.84 -12.43
N GLY A 213 47.90 -49.76 -13.14
CA GLY A 213 47.44 -49.83 -14.50
C GLY A 213 47.28 -48.46 -15.13
N ASN A 214 48.29 -48.09 -15.82
CA ASN A 214 48.47 -46.98 -16.74
C ASN A 214 47.38 -47.00 -17.86
N GLY A 215 46.86 -45.86 -18.27
CA GLY A 215 45.95 -45.79 -19.42
C GLY A 215 45.53 -44.38 -19.74
N LYS A 216 46.30 -43.75 -20.58
CA LYS A 216 46.10 -42.51 -21.31
C LYS A 216 45.00 -42.63 -22.35
N ALA A 217 44.26 -41.57 -22.58
CA ALA A 217 43.64 -41.08 -23.82
C ALA A 217 42.29 -40.39 -23.48
N ASP A 218 42.18 -39.10 -23.60
CA ASP A 218 41.95 -38.32 -24.84
C ASP A 218 40.61 -38.55 -25.48
N SER A 219 40.04 -37.44 -25.77
CA SER A 219 39.03 -37.08 -26.78
C SER A 219 37.67 -36.60 -26.22
N THR A 220 37.52 -35.29 -26.30
CA THR A 220 36.77 -34.57 -27.36
C THR A 220 35.32 -34.98 -27.51
N SER A 221 34.47 -34.03 -27.35
CA SER A 221 33.44 -33.64 -28.33
C SER A 221 32.17 -33.11 -27.70
N ALA A 222 31.93 -31.84 -27.90
CA ALA A 222 30.82 -31.27 -28.70
C ALA A 222 29.42 -31.49 -28.11
N GLY A 223 28.79 -30.47 -27.59
CA GLY A 223 28.01 -29.59 -28.44
C GLY A 223 26.55 -30.01 -28.49
N HIS A 224 25.67 -29.32 -27.85
CA HIS A 224 24.35 -29.17 -28.44
C HIS A 224 23.77 -27.78 -28.07
N VAL A 225 23.82 -26.91 -29.06
CA VAL A 225 23.00 -25.70 -29.21
C VAL A 225 21.60 -26.16 -29.57
N GLY A 226 20.63 -25.68 -28.81
CA GLY A 226 19.22 -25.82 -29.15
C GLY A 226 18.57 -24.43 -29.12
N ALA A 227 18.76 -23.70 -30.20
CA ALA A 227 17.92 -22.54 -30.53
C ALA A 227 16.58 -23.06 -31.05
N ALA A 228 15.51 -22.55 -30.48
CA ALA A 228 14.20 -22.65 -31.11
C ALA A 228 13.55 -21.25 -31.03
N ASN A 229 13.69 -20.56 -32.16
CA ASN A 229 12.84 -19.50 -32.61
C ASN A 229 11.38 -19.94 -32.67
N CYS A 230 10.49 -19.12 -32.17
CA CYS A 230 9.14 -19.05 -32.73
C CYS A 230 8.77 -17.58 -32.96
N LEU A 231 8.99 -17.19 -34.18
CA LEU A 231 8.28 -16.11 -34.86
C LEU A 231 6.81 -16.51 -35.03
N GLY A 232 5.92 -15.61 -34.75
CA GLY A 232 4.48 -15.75 -35.07
C GLY A 232 3.85 -14.42 -34.78
N LEU A 233 3.77 -13.66 -35.65
CA LEU A 233 2.88 -13.21 -36.73
C LEU A 233 1.96 -12.07 -36.29
N LEU A 234 2.19 -10.97 -36.94
CA LEU A 234 1.33 -9.80 -37.14
C LEU A 234 -0.14 -10.18 -37.47
N ALA A 235 -1.07 -9.50 -36.85
CA ALA A 235 -2.34 -9.19 -37.49
C ALA A 235 -2.71 -7.74 -37.17
N ALA A 236 -2.52 -6.92 -38.18
CA ALA A 236 -3.10 -5.62 -38.26
C ALA A 236 -4.60 -5.77 -38.59
N ALA A 237 -5.44 -5.06 -37.89
CA ALA A 237 -6.76 -4.71 -38.39
C ALA A 237 -7.01 -3.23 -38.07
N ALA A 238 -6.85 -2.47 -39.10
CA ALA A 238 -7.34 -1.11 -39.25
C ALA A 238 -8.87 -1.14 -39.45
N GLY A 239 -9.53 -0.12 -39.03
CA GLY A 239 -10.91 0.20 -39.43
C GLY A 239 -11.75 0.71 -38.30
N GLY A 240 -12.06 1.93 -38.37
CA GLY A 240 -13.22 2.67 -38.62
C GLY A 240 -13.41 3.81 -37.66
N LEU A 241 -13.10 4.90 -37.96
CA LEU A 241 -13.69 6.19 -38.28
C LEU A 241 -15.22 6.21 -38.25
N MET A 242 -15.81 7.08 -37.41
CA MET A 242 -17.00 7.95 -37.59
C MET A 242 -17.35 8.50 -36.22
N LEU A 243 -17.18 9.79 -35.99
CA LEU A 243 -17.92 11.00 -36.44
C LEU A 243 -19.36 11.06 -35.94
N LEU A 244 -19.61 12.19 -35.29
CA LEU A 244 -20.90 12.89 -35.10
C LEU A 244 -21.77 12.39 -33.96
N TRP A 245 -22.03 13.08 -32.94
CA TRP A 245 -22.73 14.36 -32.71
C TRP A 245 -22.43 14.91 -31.33
#